data_5b285106c6b214cb36d2969e4190c274
#
_entry.id   5b285106c6b214cb36d2969e4190c274
#
_cell.length_a   1.000
_cell.length_b   1.000
_cell.length_c   1.000
_cell.angle_alpha   90.00
_cell.angle_beta   90.00
_cell.angle_gamma   90.00
#
_symmetry.space_group_name_H-M   'P 1'
#
loop_
_entity.id
_entity.type
_entity.pdbx_description
1 polymer ?
#
loop_
_entity_poly.entity_id
_entity_poly.type
_entity_poly.pdbx_seq_one_letter_code
_entity_poly.pdbx_strand_id
1 'polypeptide(L)'
;MQRRQFIYGAAGSLAATQSHRLMHPVYASQPFQCRAYLPNGEPLPEASLTRLYFLTLEDEPLPNPERTVADGLLVSHAPPQWPVAIALQLPVDGFGDVTVYADNRGQGFMPGDFPLVLNRVFACDRIARITRTLFHWQAQGYRFSATISQTLAAAQDLCQQAEHHDTLSGRVRLWNDALSQALWAGEHLALSRARQRIARGEPRLSFKFGCNAFGHPSLGPNYDRYFTDLFNYATVPFYWRTFETDQGNPRFDRVDRQVTWLENAGITPKGHPLVWFHDIGVPSWIREQPYHRVKQSLRQRILEIVRHYQDRIPYYDVINEAHGVPWGNELNYDSEQFLDLTRMACDVVREGHPNVQRVVNSCCLWARQVALFGPSVQSPFQYVKACLRANIPFEVIGLQLYYPDQDMFEIDRMLDRFAIFGKPIHITEMSASSKTGIDESSLLGEARGLWHAPWSETVQANWVEQIYTLAYSKPTIEAITWWDLSDKSTFWPFGGLLNEENQPKRAYYRLQGLKQIWGLS
;
A
#
# COMPACT_ATOMS: atom_id res chain seq x y z
N MET A 1 34.71 -4.22 -30.94
CA MET A 1 36.04 -3.64 -30.61
C MET A 1 35.81 -2.35 -29.86
N GLN A 2 36.60 -2.17 -28.82
CA GLN A 2 36.72 -1.05 -27.87
C GLN A 2 35.65 -0.97 -26.75
N ARG A 3 36.03 -1.61 -25.62
CA ARG A 3 35.57 -1.35 -24.26
C ARG A 3 36.01 0.06 -23.83
N ARG A 4 35.09 0.87 -23.32
CA ARG A 4 35.43 2.03 -22.49
C ARG A 4 35.27 1.67 -21.01
N GLN A 5 36.40 1.46 -20.35
CA GLN A 5 36.55 1.44 -18.91
C GLN A 5 36.33 2.87 -18.39
N PHE A 6 35.43 3.06 -17.44
CA PHE A 6 35.40 4.25 -16.61
C PHE A 6 36.18 3.98 -15.33
N ILE A 7 37.27 4.72 -15.23
CA ILE A 7 38.19 4.76 -14.11
C ILE A 7 37.51 5.45 -12.93
N TYR A 8 37.44 4.76 -11.79
CA TYR A 8 37.17 5.39 -10.49
C TYR A 8 38.44 6.08 -10.01
N GLY A 9 38.41 7.41 -10.02
CA GLY A 9 39.43 8.23 -9.38
C GLY A 9 39.27 8.15 -7.87
N ALA A 10 40.31 7.67 -7.19
CA ALA A 10 40.47 7.76 -5.77
C ALA A 10 40.61 9.23 -5.35
N ALA A 11 39.70 9.72 -4.55
CA ALA A 11 39.82 10.99 -3.84
C ALA A 11 39.65 10.73 -2.34
N GLY A 12 40.70 11.00 -1.64
CA GLY A 12 40.92 11.42 -0.28
C GLY A 12 39.97 10.92 0.81
N SER A 13 40.50 10.04 1.69
CA SER A 13 39.97 9.79 3.01
C SER A 13 40.03 11.08 3.84
N LEU A 14 38.91 11.81 3.90
CA LEU A 14 38.62 12.68 5.02
C LEU A 14 37.90 11.80 6.06
N ALA A 15 38.65 11.45 7.11
CA ALA A 15 38.09 10.89 8.32
C ALA A 15 37.07 11.87 8.86
N ALA A 16 35.79 11.65 8.54
CA ALA A 16 34.68 12.20 9.28
C ALA A 16 34.71 11.49 10.64
N THR A 17 35.37 12.10 11.61
CA THR A 17 35.10 11.84 13.02
C THR A 17 33.59 11.93 13.21
N GLN A 18 32.94 10.78 13.26
CA GLN A 18 31.59 10.66 13.83
C GLN A 18 31.72 11.13 15.28
N SER A 19 31.46 12.43 15.50
CA SER A 19 31.08 12.89 16.80
C SER A 19 29.74 12.22 17.12
N HIS A 20 29.77 11.02 17.74
CA HIS A 20 28.69 10.60 18.58
C HIS A 20 28.52 11.73 19.62
N ARG A 21 27.66 12.67 19.31
CA ARG A 21 27.11 13.56 20.35
C ARG A 21 26.43 12.62 21.33
N LEU A 22 27.14 12.33 22.41
CA LEU A 22 26.56 11.80 23.62
C LEU A 22 25.32 12.66 23.87
N MET A 23 24.14 12.09 23.73
CA MET A 23 22.89 12.75 24.06
C MET A 23 23.04 13.25 25.49
N HIS A 24 22.94 14.55 25.70
CA HIS A 24 22.96 15.11 27.03
C HIS A 24 21.82 14.44 27.82
N PRO A 25 22.08 13.92 29.03
CA PRO A 25 21.09 13.21 29.84
C PRO A 25 19.80 14.03 30.14
N VAL A 26 19.83 15.33 29.91
CA VAL A 26 18.68 16.23 30.06
C VAL A 26 17.53 15.93 29.09
N TYR A 27 17.82 15.45 27.88
CA TYR A 27 16.75 15.14 26.90
C TYR A 27 16.08 13.77 27.17
N ALA A 28 16.70 12.88 27.91
CA ALA A 28 16.13 11.58 28.23
C ALA A 28 14.98 11.63 29.26
N SER A 29 14.73 12.78 29.89
CA SER A 29 13.71 12.97 30.93
C SER A 29 12.48 13.77 30.46
N GLN A 30 12.53 14.41 29.29
CA GLN A 30 11.41 15.20 28.80
C GLN A 30 10.46 14.35 27.94
N PRO A 31 9.13 14.40 28.19
CA PRO A 31 8.17 13.72 27.35
C PRO A 31 7.95 14.47 26.03
N PHE A 32 7.53 13.76 25.00
CA PHE A 32 6.95 14.35 23.80
C PHE A 32 5.53 14.79 24.12
N GLN A 33 5.17 16.02 23.79
CA GLN A 33 3.85 16.56 24.08
C GLN A 33 3.22 17.14 22.82
N CYS A 34 1.92 16.88 22.60
CA CYS A 34 1.21 17.46 21.47
C CYS A 34 -0.29 17.60 21.73
N ARG A 35 -0.91 18.51 20.96
CA ARG A 35 -2.35 18.73 20.88
C ARG A 35 -2.79 18.70 19.42
N ALA A 36 -4.00 18.20 19.16
CA ALA A 36 -4.65 18.31 17.88
C ALA A 36 -6.10 18.77 18.09
N TYR A 37 -6.66 19.42 17.09
CA TYR A 37 -7.99 20.00 17.15
C TYR A 37 -8.80 19.63 15.92
N LEU A 38 -10.11 19.50 16.09
CA LEU A 38 -11.08 19.43 14.99
C LEU A 38 -11.17 20.79 14.26
N PRO A 39 -11.71 20.84 13.02
CA PRO A 39 -11.85 22.09 12.27
C PRO A 39 -12.63 23.20 12.99
N ASN A 40 -13.53 22.84 13.91
CA ASN A 40 -14.29 23.79 14.74
C ASN A 40 -13.47 24.37 15.92
N GLY A 41 -12.24 23.89 16.14
CA GLY A 41 -11.35 24.31 17.23
C GLY A 41 -11.51 23.52 18.53
N GLU A 42 -12.41 22.55 18.58
CA GLU A 42 -12.51 21.62 19.72
C GLU A 42 -11.31 20.65 19.74
N PRO A 43 -10.85 20.20 20.91
CA PRO A 43 -9.81 19.19 20.99
C PRO A 43 -10.20 17.93 20.21
N LEU A 44 -9.23 17.34 19.50
CA LEU A 44 -9.44 16.05 18.85
C LEU A 44 -9.82 14.99 19.91
N PRO A 45 -10.83 14.14 19.68
CA PRO A 45 -11.22 13.10 20.63
C PRO A 45 -10.02 12.25 21.08
N GLU A 46 -9.96 11.91 22.37
CA GLU A 46 -8.85 11.14 22.96
C GLU A 46 -8.57 9.84 22.20
N ALA A 47 -9.64 9.09 21.83
CA ALA A 47 -9.52 7.88 21.04
C ALA A 47 -8.87 8.09 19.68
N SER A 48 -8.98 9.28 19.09
CA SER A 48 -8.31 9.65 17.84
C SER A 48 -6.87 10.10 18.11
N LEU A 49 -6.65 10.92 19.13
CA LEU A 49 -5.32 11.42 19.47
C LEU A 49 -4.38 10.29 19.95
N THR A 50 -4.88 9.28 20.63
CA THR A 50 -4.12 8.08 21.01
C THR A 50 -3.62 7.27 19.82
N ARG A 51 -4.17 7.48 18.63
CA ARG A 51 -3.71 6.84 17.37
C ARG A 51 -2.53 7.56 16.71
N LEU A 52 -2.02 8.66 17.31
CA LEU A 52 -0.73 9.21 16.88
C LEU A 52 0.33 8.13 17.00
N TYR A 53 1.18 8.00 16.01
CA TYR A 53 2.29 7.06 16.04
C TYR A 53 3.59 7.72 15.58
N PHE A 54 4.69 7.16 16.07
CA PHE A 54 6.04 7.62 15.76
C PHE A 54 6.64 6.77 14.64
N LEU A 55 7.48 7.42 13.85
CA LEU A 55 8.19 6.82 12.73
C LEU A 55 9.66 7.17 12.80
N THR A 56 10.49 6.33 12.20
CA THR A 56 11.83 6.77 11.77
C THR A 56 11.70 7.81 10.66
N LEU A 57 12.80 8.49 10.33
CA LEU A 57 12.83 9.43 9.20
C LEU A 57 12.70 8.73 7.83
N GLU A 58 12.82 7.40 7.80
CA GLU A 58 12.59 6.54 6.63
C GLU A 58 11.17 5.97 6.57
N ASP A 59 10.21 6.53 7.32
CA ASP A 59 8.80 6.14 7.40
C ASP A 59 8.54 4.72 7.98
N GLU A 60 9.47 4.17 8.76
CA GLU A 60 9.23 2.94 9.47
C GLU A 60 8.54 3.18 10.82
N PRO A 61 7.50 2.42 11.17
CA PRO A 61 6.83 2.56 12.45
C PRO A 61 7.77 2.19 13.58
N LEU A 62 7.77 3.02 14.60
CA LEU A 62 8.44 2.75 15.88
C LEU A 62 7.44 2.13 16.86
N PRO A 63 7.90 1.28 17.78
CA PRO A 63 7.06 0.80 18.85
C PRO A 63 6.43 1.98 19.60
N ASN A 64 5.12 1.91 19.81
CA ASN A 64 4.41 2.96 20.54
C ASN A 64 4.86 2.97 22.00
N PRO A 65 5.46 4.08 22.49
CA PRO A 65 5.80 4.20 23.90
C PRO A 65 4.53 4.35 24.75
N GLU A 66 4.71 4.17 26.04
CA GLU A 66 3.67 4.48 27.02
C GLU A 66 3.24 5.94 26.91
N ARG A 67 1.94 6.20 26.88
CA ARG A 67 1.38 7.54 26.67
C ARG A 67 0.07 7.71 27.42
N THR A 68 -0.19 8.95 27.79
CA THR A 68 -1.45 9.39 28.39
C THR A 68 -2.07 10.49 27.53
N VAL A 69 -3.40 10.53 27.51
CA VAL A 69 -4.16 11.62 26.92
C VAL A 69 -5.11 12.16 27.98
N ALA A 70 -5.06 13.44 28.24
CA ALA A 70 -5.97 14.13 29.15
C ALA A 70 -6.15 15.58 28.68
N ASP A 71 -7.36 16.07 28.71
CA ASP A 71 -7.72 17.47 28.34
C ASP A 71 -7.18 17.87 26.94
N GLY A 72 -7.23 16.94 25.98
CA GLY A 72 -6.74 17.16 24.61
C GLY A 72 -5.22 17.25 24.49
N LEU A 73 -4.46 16.94 25.55
CA LEU A 73 -3.00 16.86 25.57
C LEU A 73 -2.57 15.39 25.54
N LEU A 74 -1.79 15.01 24.53
CA LEU A 74 -1.07 13.76 24.53
C LEU A 74 0.33 13.99 25.11
N VAL A 75 0.67 13.17 26.08
CA VAL A 75 2.01 13.08 26.68
C VAL A 75 2.54 11.67 26.45
N SER A 76 3.66 11.55 25.74
CA SER A 76 4.28 10.29 25.41
C SER A 76 5.70 10.24 25.96
N HIS A 77 6.01 9.16 26.70
CA HIS A 77 7.37 8.86 27.11
C HIS A 77 8.19 8.40 25.90
N ALA A 78 9.48 8.57 25.96
CA ALA A 78 10.39 8.46 24.83
C ALA A 78 10.19 7.18 23.98
N PRO A 79 10.05 7.28 22.65
CA PRO A 79 10.31 6.17 21.76
C PRO A 79 11.78 5.73 21.88
N PRO A 80 12.13 4.53 21.43
CA PRO A 80 13.48 3.98 21.62
C PRO A 80 14.59 4.79 20.95
N GLN A 81 14.24 5.76 20.09
CA GLN A 81 15.20 6.63 19.39
C GLN A 81 14.61 8.00 19.09
N TRP A 82 15.49 9.00 19.02
CA TRP A 82 15.22 10.37 18.57
C TRP A 82 16.26 10.76 17.50
N PRO A 83 15.95 11.65 16.56
CA PRO A 83 14.65 12.30 16.31
C PRO A 83 13.63 11.37 15.65
N VAL A 84 12.34 11.73 15.73
CA VAL A 84 11.23 10.96 15.15
C VAL A 84 10.44 11.78 14.15
N ALA A 85 9.85 11.10 13.17
CA ALA A 85 8.70 11.59 12.43
C ALA A 85 7.40 11.19 13.15
N ILE A 86 6.31 11.86 12.86
CA ILE A 86 5.00 11.63 13.45
C ILE A 86 3.93 11.52 12.38
N ALA A 87 2.90 10.74 12.67
CA ALA A 87 1.72 10.67 11.81
C ALA A 87 0.45 10.51 12.64
N LEU A 88 -0.65 11.05 12.12
CA LEU A 88 -1.97 11.00 12.72
C LEU A 88 -3.02 11.04 11.63
N GLN A 89 -4.14 10.38 11.86
CA GLN A 89 -5.32 10.53 11.01
C GLN A 89 -6.13 11.74 11.49
N LEU A 90 -6.35 12.69 10.59
CA LEU A 90 -7.12 13.91 10.83
C LEU A 90 -8.26 14.04 9.82
N PRO A 91 -9.41 14.60 10.23
CA PRO A 91 -10.44 15.01 9.30
C PRO A 91 -9.96 16.24 8.51
N VAL A 92 -9.91 16.11 7.17
CA VAL A 92 -9.53 17.18 6.26
C VAL A 92 -10.61 17.34 5.19
N ASP A 93 -11.01 18.59 4.95
CA ASP A 93 -12.05 18.88 3.97
C ASP A 93 -11.66 18.39 2.57
N GLY A 94 -12.59 17.67 1.92
CA GLY A 94 -12.36 17.01 0.64
C GLY A 94 -11.61 15.69 0.70
N PHE A 95 -11.06 15.27 1.86
CA PHE A 95 -10.28 14.02 2.00
C PHE A 95 -10.79 13.08 3.09
N GLY A 96 -11.75 13.53 3.91
CA GLY A 96 -12.23 12.78 5.06
C GLY A 96 -11.15 12.57 6.12
N ASP A 97 -11.18 11.42 6.77
CA ASP A 97 -10.15 11.04 7.74
C ASP A 97 -8.89 10.56 7.01
N VAL A 98 -8.00 11.47 6.69
CA VAL A 98 -6.76 11.18 5.96
C VAL A 98 -5.57 11.11 6.91
N THR A 99 -4.66 10.17 6.67
CA THR A 99 -3.41 10.07 7.44
C THR A 99 -2.41 11.11 6.93
N VAL A 100 -1.95 11.98 7.82
CA VAL A 100 -0.96 13.02 7.55
C VAL A 100 0.34 12.75 8.28
N TYR A 101 1.45 13.12 7.65
CA TYR A 101 2.81 12.86 8.11
C TYR A 101 3.58 14.16 8.28
N ALA A 102 4.43 14.22 9.31
CA ALA A 102 5.38 15.31 9.50
C ALA A 102 6.73 14.76 9.97
N ASP A 103 7.80 15.29 9.40
CA ASP A 103 9.19 14.94 9.70
C ASP A 103 10.04 16.16 10.06
N ASN A 104 9.41 17.29 10.38
CA ASN A 104 10.09 18.56 10.62
C ASN A 104 11.07 18.90 9.49
N ARG A 105 10.61 18.82 8.25
CA ARG A 105 11.40 19.07 7.03
C ARG A 105 12.62 18.14 6.89
N GLY A 106 12.52 16.92 7.42
CA GLY A 106 13.58 15.91 7.41
C GLY A 106 14.51 15.94 8.61
N GLN A 107 14.31 16.84 9.58
CA GLN A 107 15.12 16.93 10.81
C GLN A 107 14.56 16.07 11.95
N GLY A 108 13.29 15.69 11.85
CA GLY A 108 12.55 15.01 12.90
C GLY A 108 12.19 15.92 14.08
N PHE A 109 11.41 15.37 14.98
CA PHE A 109 10.99 16.03 16.22
C PHE A 109 11.77 15.47 17.39
N MET A 110 12.07 16.34 18.34
CA MET A 110 12.69 16.02 19.63
C MET A 110 11.67 16.26 20.77
N PRO A 111 11.84 15.64 21.94
CA PRO A 111 11.09 16.06 23.14
C PRO A 111 11.29 17.55 23.42
N GLY A 112 10.29 18.19 24.01
CA GLY A 112 10.36 19.62 24.31
C GLY A 112 9.42 20.04 25.42
N ASP A 113 9.67 21.22 25.98
CA ASP A 113 8.94 21.78 27.13
C ASP A 113 7.51 22.21 26.78
N PHE A 114 7.22 22.43 25.50
CA PHE A 114 5.92 22.92 25.04
C PHE A 114 5.26 21.93 24.08
N PRO A 115 3.93 21.72 24.21
CA PRO A 115 3.22 20.82 23.33
C PRO A 115 3.18 21.34 21.89
N LEU A 116 3.44 20.47 20.94
CA LEU A 116 3.26 20.76 19.52
C LEU A 116 1.77 20.86 19.18
N VAL A 117 1.37 21.88 18.41
CA VAL A 117 0.04 21.95 17.79
C VAL A 117 0.09 21.24 16.45
N LEU A 118 -0.46 20.03 16.39
CA LEU A 118 -0.30 19.13 15.25
C LEU A 118 -0.95 19.68 13.97
N ASN A 119 -2.08 20.40 14.05
CA ASN A 119 -2.70 21.03 12.89
C ASN A 119 -1.71 21.97 12.17
N ARG A 120 -0.97 22.79 12.92
CA ARG A 120 0.10 23.65 12.40
C ARG A 120 1.23 22.81 11.81
N VAL A 121 1.69 21.84 12.57
CA VAL A 121 2.83 20.98 12.20
C VAL A 121 2.56 20.27 10.88
N PHE A 122 1.43 19.60 10.75
CA PHE A 122 1.08 18.86 9.53
C PHE A 122 0.86 19.77 8.32
N ALA A 123 0.19 20.92 8.49
CA ALA A 123 0.02 21.88 7.40
C ALA A 123 1.37 22.41 6.89
N CYS A 124 2.22 22.91 7.79
CA CYS A 124 3.52 23.46 7.41
C CYS A 124 4.46 22.43 6.79
N ASP A 125 4.52 21.21 7.34
CA ASP A 125 5.36 20.14 6.81
C ASP A 125 4.86 19.64 5.45
N ARG A 126 3.53 19.50 5.28
CA ARG A 126 2.95 19.11 4.01
C ARG A 126 3.27 20.11 2.90
N ILE A 127 3.07 21.40 3.15
CA ILE A 127 3.43 22.50 2.23
C ILE A 127 4.91 22.41 1.87
N ALA A 128 5.79 22.30 2.87
CA ALA A 128 7.23 22.24 2.65
C ALA A 128 7.64 21.01 1.81
N ARG A 129 7.04 19.84 2.07
CA ARG A 129 7.30 18.60 1.34
C ARG A 129 6.90 18.72 -0.13
N ILE A 130 5.70 19.23 -0.42
CA ILE A 130 5.23 19.39 -1.79
C ILE A 130 6.04 20.45 -2.53
N THR A 131 6.38 21.56 -1.87
CA THR A 131 7.22 22.61 -2.45
C THR A 131 8.59 22.07 -2.84
N ARG A 132 9.27 21.32 -1.96
CA ARG A 132 10.55 20.66 -2.28
C ARG A 132 10.42 19.69 -3.46
N THR A 133 9.35 18.91 -3.47
CA THR A 133 9.09 17.93 -4.55
C THR A 133 8.83 18.62 -5.88
N LEU A 134 8.06 19.72 -5.89
CA LEU A 134 7.81 20.53 -7.07
C LEU A 134 9.13 21.04 -7.69
N PHE A 135 9.99 21.68 -6.87
CA PHE A 135 11.30 22.17 -7.36
C PHE A 135 12.20 21.02 -7.82
N HIS A 136 12.24 19.92 -7.10
CA HIS A 136 13.02 18.74 -7.48
C HIS A 136 12.59 18.18 -8.85
N TRP A 137 11.29 18.04 -9.08
CA TRP A 137 10.79 17.52 -10.36
C TRP A 137 10.91 18.53 -11.50
N GLN A 138 10.77 19.83 -11.22
CA GLN A 138 11.09 20.87 -12.20
C GLN A 138 12.57 20.82 -12.64
N ALA A 139 13.49 20.61 -11.71
CA ALA A 139 14.91 20.42 -12.01
C ALA A 139 15.17 19.17 -12.85
N GLN A 140 14.30 18.15 -12.79
CA GLN A 140 14.31 16.97 -13.66
C GLN A 140 13.65 17.20 -15.04
N GLY A 141 13.21 18.43 -15.34
CA GLY A 141 12.61 18.80 -16.61
C GLY A 141 11.10 18.57 -16.72
N TYR A 142 10.41 18.29 -15.60
CA TYR A 142 8.94 18.28 -15.60
C TYR A 142 8.37 19.69 -15.57
N ARG A 143 7.24 19.88 -16.21
CA ARG A 143 6.54 21.17 -16.27
C ARG A 143 5.18 21.07 -15.61
N PHE A 144 4.87 22.02 -14.75
CA PHE A 144 3.62 22.01 -13.98
C PHE A 144 2.82 23.27 -14.26
N SER A 145 1.49 23.18 -14.15
CA SER A 145 0.62 24.34 -14.31
C SER A 145 0.87 25.38 -13.20
N ALA A 146 0.66 26.63 -13.52
CA ALA A 146 0.72 27.71 -12.52
C ALA A 146 -0.27 27.50 -11.37
N THR A 147 -1.37 26.78 -11.60
CA THR A 147 -2.37 26.47 -10.58
C THR A 147 -1.77 25.75 -9.38
N ILE A 148 -0.85 24.80 -9.59
CA ILE A 148 -0.20 24.07 -8.47
C ILE A 148 0.61 25.04 -7.60
N SER A 149 1.40 25.91 -8.20
CA SER A 149 2.17 26.91 -7.47
C SER A 149 1.27 27.93 -6.76
N GLN A 150 0.18 28.34 -7.40
CA GLN A 150 -0.81 29.25 -6.81
C GLN A 150 -1.52 28.63 -5.61
N THR A 151 -1.92 27.34 -5.71
CA THR A 151 -2.54 26.61 -4.59
C THR A 151 -1.56 26.47 -3.42
N LEU A 152 -0.28 26.19 -3.70
CA LEU A 152 0.74 26.14 -2.64
C LEU A 152 1.00 27.52 -2.00
N ALA A 153 1.02 28.58 -2.79
CA ALA A 153 1.15 29.95 -2.26
C ALA A 153 -0.05 30.30 -1.37
N ALA A 154 -1.27 29.99 -1.81
CA ALA A 154 -2.47 30.18 -1.00
C ALA A 154 -2.41 29.40 0.33
N ALA A 155 -1.94 28.14 0.30
CA ALA A 155 -1.72 27.37 1.53
C ALA A 155 -0.68 28.01 2.47
N GLN A 156 0.40 28.57 1.93
CA GLN A 156 1.42 29.30 2.69
C GLN A 156 0.84 30.58 3.33
N ASP A 157 0.05 31.33 2.56
CA ASP A 157 -0.60 32.53 3.04
C ASP A 157 -1.59 32.25 4.18
N LEU A 158 -2.36 31.16 4.08
CA LEU A 158 -3.25 30.69 5.16
C LEU A 158 -2.45 30.34 6.43
N CYS A 159 -1.31 29.65 6.31
CA CYS A 159 -0.44 29.39 7.45
C CYS A 159 0.09 30.67 8.08
N GLN A 160 0.47 31.67 7.29
CA GLN A 160 0.92 32.97 7.81
C GLN A 160 -0.21 33.75 8.51
N GLN A 161 -1.41 33.75 7.92
CA GLN A 161 -2.59 34.36 8.57
C GLN A 161 -2.91 33.70 9.90
N ALA A 162 -2.77 32.34 9.98
CA ALA A 162 -3.00 31.62 11.23
C ALA A 162 -2.04 32.03 12.36
N GLU A 163 -0.78 32.37 12.06
CA GLU A 163 0.18 32.82 13.09
C GLU A 163 -0.23 34.16 13.73
N HIS A 164 -1.00 34.98 13.03
CA HIS A 164 -1.45 36.33 13.49
C HIS A 164 -2.93 36.35 13.90
N HIS A 165 -3.65 35.22 13.84
CA HIS A 165 -5.06 35.20 14.19
C HIS A 165 -5.25 35.14 15.71
N ASP A 166 -6.16 35.95 16.26
CA ASP A 166 -6.33 36.16 17.72
C ASP A 166 -6.82 34.88 18.44
N THR A 167 -7.74 34.14 17.84
CA THR A 167 -8.36 32.97 18.47
C THR A 167 -7.74 31.65 18.04
N LEU A 168 -7.66 30.68 18.96
CA LEU A 168 -7.19 29.31 18.63
C LEU A 168 -8.05 28.66 17.57
N SER A 169 -9.37 28.75 17.66
CA SER A 169 -10.29 28.16 16.66
C SER A 169 -10.09 28.75 15.26
N GLY A 170 -9.82 30.06 15.17
CA GLY A 170 -9.47 30.69 13.90
C GLY A 170 -8.15 30.18 13.33
N ARG A 171 -7.12 30.07 14.18
CA ARG A 171 -5.83 29.46 13.76
C ARG A 171 -5.98 28.05 13.27
N VAL A 172 -6.70 27.21 14.01
CA VAL A 172 -6.93 25.82 13.65
C VAL A 172 -7.65 25.68 12.30
N ARG A 173 -8.68 26.49 12.07
CA ARG A 173 -9.39 26.51 10.79
C ARG A 173 -8.44 26.86 9.64
N LEU A 174 -7.67 27.93 9.78
CA LEU A 174 -6.71 28.36 8.75
C LEU A 174 -5.64 27.30 8.48
N TRP A 175 -5.12 26.59 9.50
CA TRP A 175 -4.20 25.48 9.29
C TRP A 175 -4.84 24.28 8.59
N ASN A 176 -6.10 23.94 8.91
CA ASN A 176 -6.82 22.87 8.23
C ASN A 176 -7.12 23.22 6.76
N ASP A 177 -7.50 24.48 6.48
CA ASP A 177 -7.68 24.96 5.10
C ASP A 177 -6.36 24.91 4.33
N ALA A 178 -5.25 25.32 4.96
CA ALA A 178 -3.91 25.25 4.40
C ALA A 178 -3.50 23.79 4.09
N LEU A 179 -3.80 22.87 5.01
CA LEU A 179 -3.54 21.43 4.81
C LEU A 179 -4.35 20.87 3.64
N SER A 180 -5.65 21.20 3.57
CA SER A 180 -6.51 20.79 2.45
C SER A 180 -5.95 21.29 1.11
N GLN A 181 -5.60 22.56 1.00
CA GLN A 181 -4.97 23.12 -0.20
C GLN A 181 -3.66 22.41 -0.56
N ALA A 182 -2.84 22.09 0.43
CA ALA A 182 -1.59 21.38 0.23
C ALA A 182 -1.81 19.93 -0.26
N LEU A 183 -2.82 19.23 0.25
CA LEU A 183 -3.18 17.88 -0.22
C LEU A 183 -3.60 17.91 -1.69
N TRP A 184 -4.49 18.85 -2.08
CA TRP A 184 -4.88 19.04 -3.47
C TRP A 184 -3.70 19.36 -4.39
N ALA A 185 -2.82 20.28 -3.97
CA ALA A 185 -1.61 20.60 -4.73
C ALA A 185 -0.71 19.38 -4.92
N GLY A 186 -0.58 18.53 -3.89
CA GLY A 186 0.20 17.30 -3.94
C GLY A 186 -0.35 16.28 -4.93
N GLU A 187 -1.65 16.04 -4.94
CA GLU A 187 -2.28 15.13 -5.90
C GLU A 187 -2.14 15.64 -7.34
N HIS A 188 -2.43 16.92 -7.57
CA HIS A 188 -2.25 17.52 -8.89
C HIS A 188 -0.81 17.43 -9.38
N LEU A 189 0.15 17.60 -8.47
CA LEU A 189 1.58 17.50 -8.78
C LEU A 189 1.95 16.07 -9.19
N ALA A 190 1.56 15.05 -8.41
CA ALA A 190 1.84 13.64 -8.67
C ALA A 190 1.21 13.17 -9.98
N LEU A 191 -0.07 13.48 -10.21
CA LEU A 191 -0.79 13.12 -11.42
C LEU A 191 -0.25 13.83 -12.66
N SER A 192 0.11 15.11 -12.55
CA SER A 192 0.72 15.84 -13.66
C SER A 192 2.05 15.23 -14.08
N ARG A 193 2.91 14.83 -13.11
CA ARG A 193 4.14 14.10 -13.38
C ARG A 193 3.86 12.76 -14.04
N ALA A 194 2.90 11.99 -13.53
CA ALA A 194 2.53 10.69 -14.07
C ALA A 194 2.10 10.79 -15.54
N ARG A 195 1.20 11.73 -15.85
CA ARG A 195 0.75 11.97 -17.22
C ARG A 195 1.88 12.39 -18.17
N GLN A 196 2.82 13.22 -17.71
CA GLN A 196 4.00 13.59 -18.50
C GLN A 196 4.95 12.40 -18.73
N ARG A 197 5.11 11.50 -17.76
CA ARG A 197 5.89 10.27 -17.92
C ARG A 197 5.26 9.36 -18.96
N ILE A 198 3.95 9.17 -18.90
CA ILE A 198 3.22 8.36 -19.88
C ILE A 198 3.36 8.98 -21.30
N ALA A 199 3.16 10.30 -21.43
CA ALA A 199 3.26 10.98 -22.72
C ALA A 199 4.68 10.99 -23.33
N ARG A 200 5.73 10.81 -22.53
CA ARG A 200 7.12 10.74 -22.99
C ARG A 200 7.61 9.31 -23.24
N GLY A 201 6.89 8.33 -22.72
CA GLY A 201 7.26 6.91 -22.83
C GLY A 201 6.59 6.24 -24.02
N GLU A 202 7.11 5.07 -24.38
CA GLU A 202 6.46 4.17 -25.31
C GLU A 202 5.30 3.41 -24.62
N PRO A 203 4.29 2.95 -25.37
CA PRO A 203 3.23 2.09 -24.83
C PRO A 203 3.79 0.84 -24.17
N ARG A 204 3.36 0.56 -22.95
CA ARG A 204 3.82 -0.60 -22.17
C ARG A 204 2.94 -1.81 -22.46
N LEU A 205 3.12 -2.41 -23.65
CA LEU A 205 2.27 -3.51 -24.15
C LEU A 205 2.26 -4.75 -23.24
N SER A 206 3.30 -4.94 -22.43
CA SER A 206 3.40 -6.03 -21.45
C SER A 206 2.73 -5.72 -20.11
N PHE A 207 2.17 -4.51 -19.93
CA PHE A 207 1.52 -4.11 -18.69
C PHE A 207 0.26 -4.95 -18.44
N LYS A 208 0.12 -5.46 -17.22
CA LYS A 208 -0.94 -6.38 -16.85
C LYS A 208 -2.09 -5.65 -16.16
N PHE A 209 -3.23 -5.66 -16.83
CA PHE A 209 -4.52 -5.29 -16.25
C PHE A 209 -5.16 -6.56 -15.72
N GLY A 210 -5.25 -6.69 -14.40
CA GLY A 210 -5.70 -7.91 -13.75
C GLY A 210 -6.99 -7.76 -12.95
N CYS A 211 -7.63 -8.91 -12.72
CA CYS A 211 -8.68 -9.09 -11.72
C CYS A 211 -8.62 -10.51 -11.18
N ASN A 212 -9.21 -10.77 -9.99
CA ASN A 212 -9.39 -12.16 -9.59
C ASN A 212 -10.51 -12.82 -10.42
N ALA A 213 -10.30 -14.07 -10.81
CA ALA A 213 -11.21 -14.85 -11.63
C ALA A 213 -12.18 -15.70 -10.79
N PHE A 214 -12.40 -15.35 -9.52
CA PHE A 214 -13.12 -16.20 -8.56
C PHE A 214 -14.60 -16.37 -8.90
N GLY A 215 -15.18 -15.44 -9.66
CA GLY A 215 -16.57 -15.49 -10.10
C GLY A 215 -16.84 -16.51 -11.21
N HIS A 216 -15.82 -16.94 -11.97
CA HIS A 216 -16.01 -17.93 -13.04
C HIS A 216 -16.11 -19.37 -12.49
N PRO A 217 -17.05 -20.19 -12.97
CA PRO A 217 -18.17 -19.89 -13.90
C PRO A 217 -19.46 -19.45 -13.17
N SER A 218 -19.43 -19.30 -11.84
CA SER A 218 -20.62 -19.20 -10.99
C SER A 218 -21.43 -17.92 -11.18
N LEU A 219 -20.79 -16.82 -11.62
CA LEU A 219 -21.47 -15.53 -11.83
C LEU A 219 -22.05 -15.35 -13.24
N GLY A 220 -21.84 -16.34 -14.12
CA GLY A 220 -22.51 -16.48 -15.41
C GLY A 220 -21.88 -15.69 -16.57
N PRO A 221 -22.48 -15.78 -17.77
CA PRO A 221 -21.84 -15.36 -19.01
C PRO A 221 -21.62 -13.84 -19.14
N ASN A 222 -22.41 -13.01 -18.49
CA ASN A 222 -22.16 -11.56 -18.49
C ASN A 222 -20.88 -11.22 -17.72
N TYR A 223 -20.65 -11.87 -16.56
CA TYR A 223 -19.41 -11.73 -15.82
C TYR A 223 -18.21 -12.14 -16.71
N ASP A 224 -18.28 -13.32 -17.33
CA ASP A 224 -17.20 -13.85 -18.16
C ASP A 224 -16.87 -12.93 -19.34
N ARG A 225 -17.89 -12.41 -20.02
CA ARG A 225 -17.71 -11.47 -21.14
C ARG A 225 -17.00 -10.19 -20.68
N TYR A 226 -17.51 -9.52 -19.64
CA TYR A 226 -16.90 -8.28 -19.17
C TYR A 226 -15.51 -8.49 -18.56
N PHE A 227 -15.24 -9.68 -18.02
CA PHE A 227 -13.91 -10.04 -17.56
C PHE A 227 -12.93 -10.12 -18.74
N THR A 228 -13.26 -10.89 -19.77
CA THR A 228 -12.38 -11.12 -20.92
C THR A 228 -12.22 -9.89 -21.81
N ASP A 229 -13.22 -8.99 -21.85
CA ASP A 229 -13.13 -7.72 -22.59
C ASP A 229 -12.15 -6.72 -21.96
N LEU A 230 -11.95 -6.78 -20.64
CA LEU A 230 -11.15 -5.78 -19.93
C LEU A 230 -9.76 -6.25 -19.54
N PHE A 231 -9.60 -7.50 -19.09
CA PHE A 231 -8.38 -7.97 -18.44
C PHE A 231 -7.51 -8.84 -19.35
N ASN A 232 -6.20 -8.77 -19.13
CA ASN A 232 -5.19 -9.63 -19.77
C ASN A 232 -4.38 -10.45 -18.74
N TYR A 233 -4.75 -10.33 -17.45
CA TYR A 233 -4.12 -10.97 -16.31
C TYR A 233 -5.17 -11.35 -15.27
N ALA A 234 -5.05 -12.52 -14.66
CA ALA A 234 -6.09 -13.00 -13.74
C ALA A 234 -5.53 -13.81 -12.57
N THR A 235 -6.06 -13.58 -11.38
CA THR A 235 -5.71 -14.34 -10.18
C THR A 235 -6.66 -15.54 -10.03
N VAL A 236 -6.11 -16.75 -9.87
CA VAL A 236 -6.85 -17.99 -9.58
C VAL A 236 -6.55 -18.51 -8.18
N PRO A 237 -7.55 -19.09 -7.45
CA PRO A 237 -7.44 -19.36 -6.03
C PRO A 237 -6.77 -20.69 -5.71
N PHE A 238 -5.80 -20.67 -4.80
CA PHE A 238 -5.17 -21.85 -4.19
C PHE A 238 -5.28 -21.82 -2.66
N TYR A 239 -6.38 -21.31 -2.11
CA TYR A 239 -6.60 -21.31 -0.66
C TYR A 239 -6.58 -22.73 -0.11
N TRP A 240 -5.59 -23.07 0.72
CA TRP A 240 -5.30 -24.45 1.12
C TRP A 240 -6.51 -25.14 1.75
N ARG A 241 -7.23 -24.47 2.64
CA ARG A 241 -8.40 -25.03 3.33
C ARG A 241 -9.50 -25.52 2.38
N THR A 242 -9.71 -24.83 1.26
CA THR A 242 -10.73 -25.21 0.26
C THR A 242 -10.18 -26.05 -0.88
N PHE A 243 -8.89 -25.89 -1.16
CA PHE A 243 -8.20 -26.65 -2.20
C PHE A 243 -7.89 -28.10 -1.77
N GLU A 244 -7.60 -28.31 -0.47
CA GLU A 244 -7.30 -29.62 0.11
C GLU A 244 -8.03 -29.76 1.45
N THR A 245 -9.35 -29.95 1.40
CA THR A 245 -10.20 -30.10 2.58
C THR A 245 -9.79 -31.32 3.40
N ASP A 246 -9.53 -32.43 2.71
CA ASP A 246 -9.06 -33.69 3.27
C ASP A 246 -7.61 -33.90 2.86
N GLN A 247 -6.77 -34.25 3.83
CA GLN A 247 -5.34 -34.44 3.61
C GLN A 247 -5.04 -35.42 2.46
N GLY A 248 -4.22 -35.00 1.49
CA GLY A 248 -3.83 -35.81 0.34
C GLY A 248 -4.87 -35.86 -0.80
N ASN A 249 -5.95 -35.07 -0.72
CA ASN A 249 -6.98 -35.00 -1.75
C ASN A 249 -7.13 -33.57 -2.32
N PRO A 250 -6.16 -33.04 -3.07
CA PRO A 250 -6.23 -31.70 -3.66
C PRO A 250 -7.29 -31.63 -4.77
N ARG A 251 -8.03 -30.52 -4.83
CA ARG A 251 -9.13 -30.28 -5.77
C ARG A 251 -8.70 -29.39 -6.92
N PHE A 252 -8.15 -29.96 -7.96
CA PHE A 252 -7.70 -29.23 -9.15
C PHE A 252 -8.84 -28.80 -10.08
N ASP A 253 -9.94 -29.53 -10.13
CA ASP A 253 -11.00 -29.40 -11.13
C ASP A 253 -11.57 -27.99 -11.27
N ARG A 254 -11.70 -27.24 -10.18
CA ARG A 254 -12.17 -25.85 -10.23
C ARG A 254 -11.14 -24.92 -10.87
N VAL A 255 -9.89 -25.04 -10.44
CA VAL A 255 -8.80 -24.16 -10.95
C VAL A 255 -8.47 -24.55 -12.40
N ASP A 256 -8.53 -25.84 -12.76
CA ASP A 256 -8.37 -26.31 -14.14
C ASP A 256 -9.37 -25.66 -15.09
N ARG A 257 -10.65 -25.58 -14.69
CA ARG A 257 -11.67 -24.88 -15.49
C ARG A 257 -11.36 -23.40 -15.64
N GLN A 258 -10.96 -22.74 -14.54
CA GLN A 258 -10.60 -21.31 -14.58
C GLN A 258 -9.38 -21.06 -15.46
N VAL A 259 -8.32 -21.82 -15.30
CA VAL A 259 -7.09 -21.69 -16.10
C VAL A 259 -7.38 -21.95 -17.58
N THR A 260 -8.14 -22.99 -17.91
CA THR A 260 -8.52 -23.30 -19.30
C THR A 260 -9.36 -22.17 -19.91
N TRP A 261 -10.29 -21.60 -19.16
CA TRP A 261 -11.08 -20.45 -19.62
C TRP A 261 -10.19 -19.23 -19.90
N LEU A 262 -9.26 -18.93 -19.00
CA LEU A 262 -8.33 -17.81 -19.15
C LEU A 262 -7.39 -17.99 -20.36
N GLU A 263 -6.84 -19.19 -20.53
CA GLU A 263 -5.98 -19.52 -21.69
C GLU A 263 -6.72 -19.35 -23.02
N ASN A 264 -7.97 -19.84 -23.10
CA ASN A 264 -8.82 -19.68 -24.28
C ASN A 264 -9.12 -18.20 -24.60
N ALA A 265 -9.11 -17.34 -23.59
CA ALA A 265 -9.27 -15.89 -23.73
C ALA A 265 -7.94 -15.14 -23.93
N GLY A 266 -6.79 -15.82 -23.95
CA GLY A 266 -5.47 -15.19 -24.03
C GLY A 266 -5.06 -14.41 -22.78
N ILE A 267 -5.65 -14.74 -21.61
CA ILE A 267 -5.42 -14.07 -20.34
C ILE A 267 -4.39 -14.86 -19.51
N THR A 268 -3.34 -14.18 -19.06
CA THR A 268 -2.28 -14.79 -18.24
C THR A 268 -2.77 -15.10 -16.83
N PRO A 269 -2.78 -16.34 -16.36
CA PRO A 269 -3.16 -16.67 -15.00
C PRO A 269 -2.03 -16.44 -13.99
N LYS A 270 -2.40 -16.11 -12.74
CA LYS A 270 -1.53 -16.06 -11.55
C LYS A 270 -2.16 -16.89 -10.43
N GLY A 271 -1.39 -17.77 -9.82
CA GLY A 271 -1.84 -18.57 -8.67
C GLY A 271 -1.74 -17.77 -7.36
N HIS A 272 -2.79 -17.83 -6.51
CA HIS A 272 -2.87 -17.09 -5.26
C HIS A 272 -3.64 -17.83 -4.17
N PRO A 273 -3.11 -17.88 -2.95
CA PRO A 273 -1.70 -17.95 -2.63
C PRO A 273 -1.24 -19.40 -2.44
N LEU A 274 0.05 -19.68 -2.58
CA LEU A 274 0.58 -21.00 -2.26
C LEU A 274 0.72 -21.21 -0.76
N VAL A 275 1.15 -20.18 -0.03
CA VAL A 275 1.27 -20.19 1.45
C VAL A 275 0.55 -18.98 2.03
N TRP A 276 -0.37 -19.21 2.95
CA TRP A 276 -1.03 -18.18 3.73
C TRP A 276 -1.59 -18.76 5.03
N PHE A 277 -1.25 -18.15 6.16
CA PHE A 277 -1.66 -18.63 7.48
C PHE A 277 -2.89 -17.90 8.04
N HIS A 278 -3.78 -17.48 7.17
CA HIS A 278 -5.12 -17.03 7.49
C HIS A 278 -6.06 -18.22 7.71
N ASP A 279 -7.17 -18.03 8.40
CA ASP A 279 -8.15 -19.10 8.67
C ASP A 279 -8.58 -19.87 7.41
N ILE A 280 -8.85 -19.17 6.30
CA ILE A 280 -9.18 -19.82 5.00
C ILE A 280 -7.97 -20.44 4.29
N GLY A 281 -6.76 -20.09 4.71
CA GLY A 281 -5.50 -20.61 4.18
C GLY A 281 -4.96 -21.82 4.94
N VAL A 282 -5.57 -22.20 6.09
CA VAL A 282 -5.08 -23.27 6.96
C VAL A 282 -6.16 -24.35 7.15
N PRO A 283 -6.01 -25.56 6.56
CA PRO A 283 -6.94 -26.66 6.78
C PRO A 283 -6.96 -27.10 8.26
N SER A 284 -8.10 -27.62 8.73
CA SER A 284 -8.23 -28.06 10.12
C SER A 284 -7.26 -29.17 10.50
N TRP A 285 -6.98 -30.09 9.61
CA TRP A 285 -6.11 -31.25 9.84
C TRP A 285 -4.61 -30.89 10.04
N ILE A 286 -4.17 -29.66 9.69
CA ILE A 286 -2.77 -29.21 9.83
C ILE A 286 -2.55 -28.33 11.08
N ARG A 287 -3.62 -27.77 11.67
CA ARG A 287 -3.51 -26.73 12.73
C ARG A 287 -2.74 -27.17 13.97
N GLU A 288 -2.89 -28.42 14.36
CA GLU A 288 -2.24 -28.97 15.57
C GLU A 288 -0.88 -29.65 15.27
N GLN A 289 -0.45 -29.60 14.01
CA GLN A 289 0.81 -30.22 13.62
C GLN A 289 2.01 -29.35 13.99
N PRO A 290 3.14 -29.96 14.40
CA PRO A 290 4.34 -29.19 14.69
C PRO A 290 4.92 -28.59 13.41
N TYR A 291 5.63 -27.46 13.55
CA TYR A 291 6.19 -26.66 12.46
C TYR A 291 6.81 -27.47 11.32
N HIS A 292 7.66 -28.46 11.65
CA HIS A 292 8.34 -29.27 10.65
C HIS A 292 7.36 -30.10 9.77
N ARG A 293 6.22 -30.53 10.33
CA ARG A 293 5.17 -31.25 9.61
C ARG A 293 4.39 -30.30 8.69
N VAL A 294 4.05 -29.11 9.19
CA VAL A 294 3.40 -28.07 8.37
C VAL A 294 4.30 -27.73 7.18
N LYS A 295 5.59 -27.48 7.42
CA LYS A 295 6.56 -27.18 6.36
C LYS A 295 6.69 -28.32 5.36
N GLN A 296 6.69 -29.57 5.79
CA GLN A 296 6.74 -30.75 4.91
C GLN A 296 5.48 -30.85 4.03
N SER A 297 4.30 -30.66 4.60
CA SER A 297 3.02 -30.69 3.88
C SER A 297 2.93 -29.55 2.87
N LEU A 298 3.35 -28.34 3.24
CA LEU A 298 3.43 -27.20 2.33
C LEU A 298 4.38 -27.48 1.16
N ARG A 299 5.56 -28.04 1.42
CA ARG A 299 6.52 -28.41 0.37
C ARG A 299 5.89 -29.36 -0.66
N GLN A 300 5.26 -30.42 -0.19
CA GLN A 300 4.61 -31.42 -1.05
C GLN A 300 3.49 -30.76 -1.89
N ARG A 301 2.61 -30.02 -1.24
CA ARG A 301 1.49 -29.31 -1.87
C ARG A 301 1.96 -28.33 -2.94
N ILE A 302 2.94 -27.48 -2.62
CA ILE A 302 3.48 -26.48 -3.55
C ILE A 302 4.04 -27.19 -4.81
N LEU A 303 4.82 -28.24 -4.60
CA LEU A 303 5.44 -28.97 -5.69
C LEU A 303 4.40 -29.64 -6.60
N GLU A 304 3.36 -30.20 -6.01
CA GLU A 304 2.24 -30.82 -6.75
C GLU A 304 1.49 -29.79 -7.59
N ILE A 305 1.11 -28.63 -7.00
CA ILE A 305 0.44 -27.55 -7.72
C ILE A 305 1.29 -27.03 -8.88
N VAL A 306 2.55 -26.69 -8.59
CA VAL A 306 3.43 -26.06 -9.59
C VAL A 306 3.75 -27.00 -10.74
N ARG A 307 3.89 -28.30 -10.49
CA ARG A 307 4.08 -29.32 -11.54
C ARG A 307 2.82 -29.55 -12.36
N HIS A 308 1.63 -29.52 -11.73
CA HIS A 308 0.35 -29.67 -12.45
C HIS A 308 0.11 -28.53 -13.46
N TYR A 309 0.50 -27.29 -13.09
CA TYR A 309 0.30 -26.11 -13.96
C TYR A 309 1.57 -25.63 -14.66
N GLN A 310 2.60 -26.42 -14.77
CA GLN A 310 3.98 -26.06 -15.13
C GLN A 310 4.09 -24.93 -16.17
N ASP A 311 3.56 -25.09 -17.39
CA ASP A 311 3.65 -24.10 -18.46
C ASP A 311 2.40 -23.19 -18.56
N ARG A 312 1.41 -23.38 -17.67
CA ARG A 312 0.11 -22.73 -17.72
C ARG A 312 0.02 -21.50 -16.78
N ILE A 313 0.67 -21.56 -15.61
CA ILE A 313 0.65 -20.47 -14.62
C ILE A 313 2.07 -19.92 -14.43
N PRO A 314 2.40 -18.77 -15.05
CA PRO A 314 3.75 -18.20 -15.00
C PRO A 314 4.05 -17.39 -13.73
N TYR A 315 3.07 -17.09 -12.89
CA TYR A 315 3.19 -16.28 -11.68
C TYR A 315 2.52 -16.97 -10.50
N TYR A 316 3.17 -16.94 -9.33
CA TYR A 316 2.53 -17.36 -8.08
C TYR A 316 2.83 -16.36 -6.95
N ASP A 317 1.80 -16.00 -6.19
CA ASP A 317 2.00 -15.46 -4.84
C ASP A 317 2.48 -16.64 -3.96
N VAL A 318 3.81 -16.78 -3.87
CA VAL A 318 4.43 -17.93 -3.20
C VAL A 318 4.16 -17.92 -1.71
N ILE A 319 4.04 -16.71 -1.16
CA ILE A 319 3.62 -16.48 0.22
C ILE A 319 2.82 -15.17 0.31
N ASN A 320 1.80 -15.19 1.14
CA ASN A 320 0.90 -14.06 1.36
C ASN A 320 0.94 -13.61 2.82
N GLU A 321 1.11 -12.29 3.05
CA GLU A 321 0.98 -11.62 4.34
C GLU A 321 1.87 -12.17 5.47
N ALA A 322 3.07 -12.66 5.13
CA ALA A 322 3.98 -13.33 6.06
C ALA A 322 4.85 -12.37 6.89
N HIS A 323 4.32 -11.22 7.24
CA HIS A 323 5.01 -10.20 8.05
C HIS A 323 4.41 -10.07 9.48
N GLY A 324 3.64 -11.07 9.91
CA GLY A 324 3.17 -11.22 11.28
C GLY A 324 1.84 -10.55 11.59
N VAL A 325 1.04 -10.16 10.57
CA VAL A 325 -0.31 -9.62 10.81
C VAL A 325 -1.19 -10.64 11.52
N PRO A 326 -2.03 -10.21 12.49
CA PRO A 326 -2.78 -11.13 13.35
C PRO A 326 -3.64 -12.15 12.60
N TRP A 327 -4.37 -11.71 11.56
CA TRP A 327 -5.21 -12.62 10.74
C TRP A 327 -4.40 -13.52 9.79
N GLY A 328 -3.14 -13.17 9.50
CA GLY A 328 -2.23 -13.93 8.62
C GLY A 328 -1.31 -14.85 9.41
N ASN A 329 -1.55 -15.10 10.69
CA ASN A 329 -0.68 -15.88 11.56
C ASN A 329 -1.43 -16.81 12.55
N GLU A 330 -2.39 -17.57 12.04
CA GLU A 330 -3.17 -18.54 12.82
C GLU A 330 -2.33 -19.62 13.55
N LEU A 331 -1.10 -19.85 13.09
CA LEU A 331 -0.20 -20.85 13.67
C LEU A 331 0.86 -20.24 14.60
N ASN A 332 0.77 -18.94 14.90
CA ASN A 332 1.66 -18.21 15.81
C ASN A 332 3.16 -18.35 15.49
N TYR A 333 3.50 -18.25 14.21
CA TYR A 333 4.90 -18.30 13.77
C TYR A 333 5.62 -16.96 14.04
N ASP A 334 6.90 -17.08 14.37
CA ASP A 334 7.78 -15.92 14.51
C ASP A 334 8.38 -15.47 13.15
N SER A 335 9.11 -14.36 13.17
CA SER A 335 9.71 -13.79 11.97
C SER A 335 10.75 -14.69 11.32
N GLU A 336 11.47 -15.53 12.07
CA GLU A 336 12.46 -16.47 11.52
C GLU A 336 11.76 -17.62 10.79
N GLN A 337 10.68 -18.13 11.37
CA GLN A 337 9.84 -19.15 10.75
C GLN A 337 9.18 -18.63 9.47
N PHE A 338 8.70 -17.39 9.44
CA PHE A 338 8.18 -16.77 8.21
C PHE A 338 9.26 -16.63 7.12
N LEU A 339 10.46 -16.21 7.47
CA LEU A 339 11.57 -16.15 6.50
C LEU A 339 11.98 -17.54 6.00
N ASP A 340 12.00 -18.55 6.87
CA ASP A 340 12.29 -19.94 6.51
C ASP A 340 11.21 -20.52 5.58
N LEU A 341 9.93 -20.27 5.85
CA LEU A 341 8.83 -20.68 5.00
C LEU A 341 8.85 -19.97 3.65
N THR A 342 9.17 -18.68 3.63
CA THR A 342 9.31 -17.91 2.39
C THR A 342 10.41 -18.47 1.51
N ARG A 343 11.57 -18.76 2.09
CA ARG A 343 12.68 -19.42 1.39
C ARG A 343 12.24 -20.77 0.84
N MET A 344 11.68 -21.63 1.69
CA MET A 344 11.21 -22.96 1.30
C MET A 344 10.21 -22.86 0.14
N ALA A 345 9.22 -21.97 0.22
CA ALA A 345 8.23 -21.80 -0.84
C ALA A 345 8.89 -21.35 -2.17
N CYS A 346 9.78 -20.38 -2.12
CA CYS A 346 10.51 -19.91 -3.30
C CYS A 346 11.36 -21.00 -3.94
N ASP A 347 12.06 -21.80 -3.14
CA ASP A 347 12.94 -22.87 -3.63
C ASP A 347 12.12 -24.01 -4.25
N VAL A 348 11.03 -24.41 -3.60
CA VAL A 348 10.15 -25.49 -4.09
C VAL A 348 9.44 -25.10 -5.38
N VAL A 349 8.97 -23.86 -5.49
CA VAL A 349 8.38 -23.35 -6.73
C VAL A 349 9.38 -23.41 -7.87
N ARG A 350 10.63 -23.03 -7.65
CA ARG A 350 11.70 -23.16 -8.68
C ARG A 350 12.02 -24.61 -9.03
N GLU A 351 11.99 -25.51 -8.05
CA GLU A 351 12.15 -26.95 -8.28
C GLU A 351 11.08 -27.51 -9.20
N GLY A 352 9.82 -27.09 -9.00
CA GLY A 352 8.68 -27.52 -9.82
C GLY A 352 8.62 -26.87 -11.20
N HIS A 353 8.96 -25.58 -11.29
CA HIS A 353 8.95 -24.80 -12.54
C HIS A 353 10.06 -23.73 -12.52
N PRO A 354 11.20 -23.96 -13.21
CA PRO A 354 12.37 -23.08 -13.14
C PRO A 354 12.15 -21.62 -13.57
N ASN A 355 11.24 -21.39 -14.51
CA ASN A 355 11.00 -20.08 -15.15
C ASN A 355 9.85 -19.28 -14.54
N VAL A 356 9.19 -19.80 -13.50
CA VAL A 356 8.05 -19.13 -12.85
C VAL A 356 8.49 -17.87 -12.11
N GLN A 357 7.65 -16.85 -12.12
CA GLN A 357 7.86 -15.62 -11.38
C GLN A 357 7.24 -15.74 -9.98
N ARG A 358 8.07 -15.65 -8.95
CA ARG A 358 7.68 -15.79 -7.54
C ARG A 358 7.41 -14.44 -6.95
N VAL A 359 6.18 -14.24 -6.50
CA VAL A 359 5.71 -12.99 -5.90
C VAL A 359 5.67 -13.16 -4.38
N VAL A 360 6.33 -12.26 -3.65
CA VAL A 360 6.16 -12.11 -2.20
C VAL A 360 5.10 -11.04 -1.98
N ASN A 361 3.91 -11.45 -1.55
CA ASN A 361 2.74 -10.59 -1.46
C ASN A 361 2.50 -10.10 -0.03
N SER A 362 2.27 -8.79 0.15
CA SER A 362 2.10 -8.16 1.46
C SER A 362 0.94 -7.17 1.47
N CYS A 363 0.17 -7.20 2.56
CA CYS A 363 -0.84 -6.18 2.90
C CYS A 363 -0.27 -5.11 3.85
N CYS A 364 -1.11 -4.21 4.32
CA CYS A 364 -0.76 -3.26 5.40
C CYS A 364 0.46 -2.37 5.06
N LEU A 365 0.48 -1.81 3.87
CA LEU A 365 1.61 -1.03 3.32
C LEU A 365 1.93 0.24 4.13
N TRP A 366 1.00 0.69 4.98
CA TRP A 366 1.08 1.95 5.70
C TRP A 366 1.50 1.72 7.16
N ALA A 367 2.42 2.55 7.62
CA ALA A 367 2.93 2.46 8.99
C ALA A 367 1.82 2.50 10.05
N ARG A 368 0.71 3.21 9.79
CA ARG A 368 -0.48 3.23 10.66
C ARG A 368 -1.00 1.83 10.96
N GLN A 369 -1.12 1.00 9.94
CA GLN A 369 -1.66 -0.35 10.09
C GLN A 369 -0.73 -1.23 10.93
N VAL A 370 0.58 -1.11 10.70
CA VAL A 370 1.60 -1.87 11.46
C VAL A 370 1.68 -1.41 12.90
N ALA A 371 1.67 -0.11 13.16
CA ALA A 371 1.78 0.46 14.50
C ALA A 371 0.63 0.04 15.45
N LEU A 372 -0.54 -0.34 14.89
CA LEU A 372 -1.69 -0.79 15.67
C LEU A 372 -1.58 -2.25 16.12
N PHE A 373 -0.76 -3.08 15.48
CA PHE A 373 -0.68 -4.52 15.76
C PHE A 373 0.44 -4.90 16.76
N GLY A 374 1.25 -3.95 17.16
CA GLY A 374 2.32 -4.18 18.15
C GLY A 374 3.64 -4.66 17.54
N PRO A 375 4.64 -4.93 18.39
CA PRO A 375 6.04 -5.11 17.97
C PRO A 375 6.34 -6.43 17.25
N SER A 376 5.44 -7.40 17.30
CA SER A 376 5.60 -8.68 16.57
C SER A 376 5.34 -8.56 15.06
N VAL A 377 4.68 -7.49 14.62
CA VAL A 377 4.36 -7.26 13.22
C VAL A 377 5.44 -6.41 12.57
N GLN A 378 6.04 -6.93 11.51
CA GLN A 378 6.97 -6.16 10.68
C GLN A 378 6.20 -5.31 9.66
N SER A 379 6.77 -4.17 9.25
CA SER A 379 6.24 -3.50 8.06
C SER A 379 6.54 -4.37 6.82
N PRO A 380 5.68 -4.32 5.78
CA PRO A 380 5.97 -4.97 4.50
C PRO A 380 7.33 -4.57 3.93
N PHE A 381 7.72 -3.32 4.11
CA PHE A 381 9.04 -2.83 3.67
C PHE A 381 10.19 -3.53 4.41
N GLN A 382 10.10 -3.67 5.74
CA GLN A 382 11.11 -4.40 6.52
C GLN A 382 11.12 -5.89 6.18
N TYR A 383 9.96 -6.49 5.96
CA TYR A 383 9.86 -7.88 5.57
C TYR A 383 10.52 -8.15 4.21
N VAL A 384 10.24 -7.34 3.18
CA VAL A 384 10.93 -7.43 1.88
C VAL A 384 12.44 -7.25 2.05
N LYS A 385 12.86 -6.26 2.86
CA LYS A 385 14.27 -6.03 3.17
C LYS A 385 14.93 -7.23 3.87
N ALA A 386 14.22 -7.89 4.78
CA ALA A 386 14.69 -9.11 5.45
C ALA A 386 14.81 -10.28 4.46
N CYS A 387 13.84 -10.48 3.57
CA CYS A 387 13.92 -11.47 2.51
C CYS A 387 15.15 -11.26 1.59
N LEU A 388 15.41 -10.01 1.21
CA LEU A 388 16.57 -9.67 0.38
C LEU A 388 17.90 -9.89 1.12
N ARG A 389 18.00 -9.48 2.40
CA ARG A 389 19.18 -9.73 3.24
C ARG A 389 19.46 -11.21 3.46
N ALA A 390 18.39 -11.99 3.57
CA ALA A 390 18.47 -13.44 3.66
C ALA A 390 18.77 -14.12 2.31
N ASN A 391 18.92 -13.36 1.21
CA ASN A 391 19.10 -13.89 -0.16
C ASN A 391 17.98 -14.89 -0.55
N ILE A 392 16.73 -14.59 -0.19
CA ILE A 392 15.57 -15.37 -0.63
C ILE A 392 15.31 -15.10 -2.11
N PRO A 393 15.23 -16.13 -2.95
CA PRO A 393 15.18 -15.94 -4.40
C PRO A 393 13.74 -15.74 -4.88
N PHE A 394 13.25 -14.51 -4.89
CA PHE A 394 11.96 -14.13 -5.48
C PHE A 394 12.16 -13.03 -6.55
N GLU A 395 11.25 -12.95 -7.50
CA GLU A 395 11.34 -12.01 -8.63
C GLU A 395 10.55 -10.73 -8.38
N VAL A 396 9.35 -10.82 -7.82
CA VAL A 396 8.36 -9.74 -7.82
C VAL A 396 7.93 -9.38 -6.40
N ILE A 397 7.81 -8.09 -6.12
CA ILE A 397 7.20 -7.57 -4.89
C ILE A 397 5.70 -7.39 -5.14
N GLY A 398 4.86 -8.08 -4.37
CA GLY A 398 3.42 -7.93 -4.39
C GLY A 398 2.94 -6.96 -3.31
N LEU A 399 2.09 -6.01 -3.68
CA LEU A 399 1.54 -4.99 -2.80
C LEU A 399 0.01 -4.99 -2.87
N GLN A 400 -0.66 -5.17 -1.74
CA GLN A 400 -2.11 -5.04 -1.63
C GLN A 400 -2.48 -3.59 -1.30
N LEU A 401 -3.10 -2.90 -2.23
CA LEU A 401 -3.41 -1.48 -2.15
C LEU A 401 -4.93 -1.24 -2.17
N TYR A 402 -5.64 -1.74 -1.18
CA TYR A 402 -7.03 -1.32 -0.95
C TYR A 402 -7.06 0.15 -0.54
N TYR A 403 -8.23 0.82 -0.66
CA TYR A 403 -8.31 2.24 -0.33
C TYR A 403 -7.64 2.54 1.03
N PRO A 404 -6.52 3.28 1.04
CA PRO A 404 -5.64 3.33 2.22
C PRO A 404 -5.91 4.54 3.13
N ASP A 405 -6.97 5.30 2.95
CA ASP A 405 -7.19 6.62 3.59
C ASP A 405 -5.99 7.58 3.38
N GLN A 406 -5.49 7.62 2.14
CA GLN A 406 -4.34 8.42 1.73
C GLN A 406 -4.67 9.22 0.47
N ASP A 407 -3.99 10.33 0.28
CA ASP A 407 -4.04 11.08 -0.96
C ASP A 407 -3.07 10.49 -2.02
N MET A 408 -3.28 10.84 -3.28
CA MET A 408 -2.49 10.29 -4.40
C MET A 408 -1.01 10.66 -4.35
N PHE A 409 -0.62 11.73 -3.68
CA PHE A 409 0.79 12.08 -3.51
C PHE A 409 1.50 11.12 -2.56
N GLU A 410 0.85 10.74 -1.45
CA GLU A 410 1.43 9.75 -0.52
C GLU A 410 1.43 8.34 -1.12
N ILE A 411 0.41 7.99 -1.92
CA ILE A 411 0.42 6.72 -2.66
C ILE A 411 1.57 6.69 -3.67
N ASP A 412 1.79 7.76 -4.44
CA ASP A 412 2.92 7.87 -5.38
C ASP A 412 4.27 7.70 -4.66
N ARG A 413 4.42 8.34 -3.49
CA ARG A 413 5.61 8.26 -2.66
C ARG A 413 5.84 6.86 -2.08
N MET A 414 4.80 6.20 -1.62
CA MET A 414 4.87 4.83 -1.11
C MET A 414 5.31 3.85 -2.22
N LEU A 415 4.76 3.97 -3.41
CA LEU A 415 5.16 3.14 -4.55
C LEU A 415 6.64 3.36 -4.94
N ASP A 416 7.10 4.62 -4.94
CA ASP A 416 8.52 4.94 -5.18
C ASP A 416 9.43 4.39 -4.08
N ARG A 417 8.95 4.32 -2.82
CA ARG A 417 9.70 3.73 -1.71
C ARG A 417 9.99 2.25 -1.93
N PHE A 418 9.01 1.45 -2.39
CA PHE A 418 9.26 0.04 -2.71
C PHE A 418 10.11 -0.15 -3.97
N ALA A 419 10.09 0.79 -4.90
CA ALA A 419 10.90 0.74 -6.13
C ALA A 419 12.42 0.75 -5.87
N ILE A 420 12.88 1.22 -4.69
CA ILE A 420 14.32 1.21 -4.32
C ILE A 420 14.92 -0.19 -4.25
N PHE A 421 14.10 -1.22 -4.07
CA PHE A 421 14.58 -2.61 -4.06
C PHE A 421 14.98 -3.15 -5.44
N GLY A 422 14.72 -2.39 -6.51
CA GLY A 422 15.14 -2.74 -7.87
C GLY A 422 14.46 -3.97 -8.46
N LYS A 423 13.32 -4.39 -7.89
CA LYS A 423 12.51 -5.51 -8.37
C LYS A 423 11.21 -5.00 -9.02
N PRO A 424 10.66 -5.76 -9.99
CA PRO A 424 9.29 -5.54 -10.45
C PRO A 424 8.30 -5.52 -9.28
N ILE A 425 7.29 -4.67 -9.41
CA ILE A 425 6.21 -4.53 -8.44
C ILE A 425 4.89 -4.88 -9.13
N HIS A 426 4.11 -5.76 -8.53
CA HIS A 426 2.71 -5.96 -8.86
C HIS A 426 1.84 -5.35 -7.75
N ILE A 427 0.91 -4.48 -8.10
CA ILE A 427 -0.21 -4.16 -7.22
C ILE A 427 -1.16 -5.36 -7.37
N THR A 428 -1.05 -6.27 -6.42
CA THR A 428 -1.65 -7.62 -6.49
C THR A 428 -3.13 -7.63 -6.16
N GLU A 429 -3.55 -6.66 -5.38
CA GLU A 429 -4.92 -6.52 -4.91
C GLU A 429 -5.22 -5.05 -4.64
N MET A 430 -6.33 -4.57 -5.14
CA MET A 430 -6.84 -3.25 -4.80
C MET A 430 -8.34 -3.12 -5.07
N SER A 431 -8.98 -2.25 -4.32
CA SER A 431 -10.38 -1.89 -4.52
C SER A 431 -10.69 -0.53 -3.91
N ALA A 432 -11.81 0.05 -4.33
CA ALA A 432 -12.43 1.23 -3.73
C ALA A 432 -13.95 1.15 -3.91
N SER A 433 -14.70 1.71 -2.96
CA SER A 433 -16.15 1.61 -2.95
C SER A 433 -16.82 2.48 -4.02
N SER A 434 -17.97 2.03 -4.55
CA SER A 434 -18.82 2.80 -5.46
C SER A 434 -20.06 3.40 -4.79
N LYS A 435 -20.24 3.17 -3.48
CA LYS A 435 -21.40 3.57 -2.70
C LYS A 435 -21.01 3.59 -1.22
N THR A 436 -21.68 4.37 -0.42
CA THR A 436 -21.54 4.37 1.05
C THR A 436 -22.57 3.43 1.69
N GLY A 437 -22.27 2.97 2.92
CA GLY A 437 -23.17 2.19 3.75
C GLY A 437 -22.82 0.71 3.83
N ILE A 438 -23.77 -0.09 4.34
CA ILE A 438 -23.60 -1.52 4.56
C ILE A 438 -23.75 -2.29 3.24
N ASP A 439 -22.81 -3.16 2.98
CA ASP A 439 -22.83 -4.14 1.88
C ASP A 439 -22.85 -5.54 2.49
N GLU A 440 -24.01 -6.17 2.48
CA GLU A 440 -24.21 -7.51 3.05
C GLU A 440 -23.49 -8.61 2.24
N SER A 441 -23.12 -8.32 0.99
CA SER A 441 -22.39 -9.24 0.11
C SER A 441 -20.87 -9.20 0.35
N SER A 442 -20.36 -8.19 1.08
CA SER A 442 -18.94 -7.98 1.32
C SER A 442 -18.45 -8.63 2.61
N LEU A 443 -17.24 -9.17 2.57
CA LEU A 443 -16.57 -9.69 3.76
C LEU A 443 -16.23 -8.60 4.79
N LEU A 444 -16.03 -7.35 4.38
CA LEU A 444 -15.74 -6.23 5.28
C LEU A 444 -17.00 -5.45 5.71
N GLY A 445 -18.13 -5.71 5.10
CA GLY A 445 -19.47 -5.31 5.52
C GLY A 445 -19.84 -3.85 5.31
N GLU A 446 -18.98 -2.86 5.50
CA GLU A 446 -19.36 -1.45 5.45
C GLU A 446 -18.36 -0.58 4.67
N ALA A 447 -18.87 0.16 3.70
CA ALA A 447 -18.14 1.21 2.98
C ALA A 447 -18.10 2.50 3.80
N ARG A 448 -16.95 2.79 4.38
CA ARG A 448 -16.69 3.97 5.22
C ARG A 448 -15.80 4.98 4.51
N GLY A 449 -15.75 6.17 5.10
CA GLY A 449 -14.89 7.25 4.62
C GLY A 449 -15.38 7.93 3.35
N LEU A 450 -14.54 8.79 2.82
CA LEU A 450 -14.76 9.52 1.57
C LEU A 450 -13.39 9.79 0.92
N TRP A 451 -13.41 10.06 -0.38
CA TRP A 451 -12.26 10.59 -1.11
C TRP A 451 -12.75 11.64 -2.10
N HIS A 452 -12.38 12.90 -1.88
CA HIS A 452 -12.87 14.12 -2.55
C HIS A 452 -14.37 14.37 -2.35
N ALA A 453 -15.17 13.33 -2.22
CA ALA A 453 -16.59 13.34 -1.92
C ALA A 453 -16.99 11.96 -1.34
N PRO A 454 -18.20 11.82 -0.78
CA PRO A 454 -18.73 10.51 -0.39
C PRO A 454 -18.71 9.53 -1.56
N TRP A 455 -18.44 8.25 -1.27
CA TRP A 455 -18.34 7.21 -2.27
C TRP A 455 -19.58 7.14 -3.17
N SER A 456 -19.32 7.08 -4.45
CA SER A 456 -20.29 6.94 -5.55
C SER A 456 -19.59 6.32 -6.74
N GLU A 457 -20.31 5.84 -7.75
CA GLU A 457 -19.69 5.33 -8.98
C GLU A 457 -18.76 6.37 -9.64
N THR A 458 -19.09 7.65 -9.54
CA THR A 458 -18.26 8.72 -10.09
C THR A 458 -16.95 8.86 -9.30
N VAL A 459 -17.02 8.81 -7.97
CA VAL A 459 -15.84 8.88 -7.11
C VAL A 459 -14.96 7.65 -7.30
N GLN A 460 -15.53 6.44 -7.34
CA GLN A 460 -14.80 5.21 -7.66
C GLN A 460 -14.08 5.31 -9.02
N ALA A 461 -14.79 5.78 -10.06
CA ALA A 461 -14.21 5.93 -11.39
C ALA A 461 -13.04 6.94 -11.43
N ASN A 462 -13.15 8.05 -10.68
CA ASN A 462 -12.10 9.04 -10.57
C ASN A 462 -10.88 8.50 -9.80
N TRP A 463 -11.12 7.75 -8.72
CA TRP A 463 -10.05 7.10 -7.97
C TRP A 463 -9.31 6.07 -8.82
N VAL A 464 -10.06 5.24 -9.55
CA VAL A 464 -9.52 4.25 -10.50
C VAL A 464 -8.65 4.92 -11.55
N GLU A 465 -9.12 6.01 -12.18
CA GLU A 465 -8.31 6.73 -13.17
C GLU A 465 -6.97 7.19 -12.59
N GLN A 466 -7.01 7.77 -11.39
CA GLN A 466 -5.82 8.37 -10.80
C GLN A 466 -4.81 7.29 -10.37
N ILE A 467 -5.25 6.23 -9.69
CA ILE A 467 -4.34 5.18 -9.24
C ILE A 467 -3.73 4.40 -10.41
N TYR A 468 -4.52 4.08 -11.44
CA TYR A 468 -3.99 3.41 -12.63
C TYR A 468 -3.01 4.31 -13.41
N THR A 469 -3.28 5.63 -13.48
CA THR A 469 -2.37 6.60 -14.09
C THR A 469 -1.03 6.67 -13.33
N LEU A 470 -1.07 6.75 -11.99
CA LEU A 470 0.15 6.72 -11.18
C LEU A 470 0.95 5.44 -11.40
N ALA A 471 0.31 4.29 -11.29
CA ALA A 471 0.95 3.00 -11.41
C ALA A 471 1.51 2.76 -12.82
N TYR A 472 0.73 3.00 -13.87
CA TYR A 472 1.18 2.83 -15.25
C TYR A 472 2.37 3.75 -15.60
N SER A 473 2.45 4.93 -14.98
CA SER A 473 3.55 5.87 -15.18
C SER A 473 4.90 5.37 -14.62
N LYS A 474 4.90 4.35 -13.75
CA LYS A 474 6.11 3.85 -13.06
C LYS A 474 6.62 2.58 -13.75
N PRO A 475 7.79 2.59 -14.39
CA PRO A 475 8.33 1.41 -15.10
C PRO A 475 8.49 0.16 -14.22
N THR A 476 8.71 0.35 -12.93
CA THR A 476 8.85 -0.73 -11.95
C THR A 476 7.53 -1.45 -11.64
N ILE A 477 6.38 -0.83 -11.90
CA ILE A 477 5.08 -1.46 -11.70
C ILE A 477 4.67 -2.14 -13.01
N GLU A 478 4.54 -3.47 -12.99
CA GLU A 478 4.24 -4.27 -14.17
C GLU A 478 2.80 -4.76 -14.25
N ALA A 479 2.11 -4.77 -13.10
CA ALA A 479 0.74 -5.27 -13.00
C ALA A 479 -0.09 -4.48 -12.00
N ILE A 480 -1.37 -4.35 -12.29
CA ILE A 480 -2.41 -3.95 -11.35
C ILE A 480 -3.53 -4.99 -11.39
N THR A 481 -3.96 -5.47 -10.23
CA THR A 481 -5.08 -6.40 -10.09
C THR A 481 -6.18 -5.75 -9.26
N TRP A 482 -7.32 -5.50 -9.89
CA TRP A 482 -8.53 -5.12 -9.20
C TRP A 482 -9.09 -6.32 -8.43
N TRP A 483 -9.58 -6.11 -7.21
CA TRP A 483 -10.08 -7.22 -6.39
C TRP A 483 -11.59 -7.21 -6.36
N ASP A 484 -12.12 -8.27 -6.96
CA ASP A 484 -13.50 -8.59 -7.33
C ASP A 484 -14.10 -7.73 -8.45
N LEU A 485 -14.52 -8.42 -9.51
CA LEU A 485 -15.16 -7.76 -10.66
C LEU A 485 -16.60 -7.36 -10.35
N SER A 486 -17.34 -8.14 -9.56
CA SER A 486 -18.79 -7.99 -9.37
C SER A 486 -19.17 -7.75 -7.91
N ASP A 487 -20.15 -6.87 -7.68
CA ASP A 487 -20.75 -6.63 -6.36
C ASP A 487 -21.58 -7.81 -5.83
N LYS A 488 -21.80 -8.86 -6.60
CA LYS A 488 -22.51 -10.08 -6.11
C LYS A 488 -21.80 -10.78 -4.95
N SER A 489 -20.48 -10.68 -4.90
CA SER A 489 -19.63 -11.21 -3.84
C SER A 489 -18.32 -10.48 -3.87
N THR A 490 -18.07 -9.62 -2.89
CA THR A 490 -16.87 -8.80 -2.83
C THR A 490 -16.15 -8.96 -1.50
N PHE A 491 -14.84 -8.79 -1.54
CA PHE A 491 -14.05 -8.58 -0.33
C PHE A 491 -14.25 -7.15 0.20
N TRP A 492 -14.13 -6.15 -0.70
CA TRP A 492 -14.28 -4.74 -0.37
C TRP A 492 -15.71 -4.25 -0.63
N PRO A 493 -16.36 -3.54 0.32
CA PRO A 493 -17.76 -3.15 0.19
C PRO A 493 -18.02 -2.31 -1.07
N PHE A 494 -19.00 -2.75 -1.88
CA PHE A 494 -19.34 -2.14 -3.17
C PHE A 494 -18.14 -1.95 -4.10
N GLY A 495 -17.14 -2.83 -3.98
CA GLY A 495 -15.85 -2.71 -4.67
C GLY A 495 -15.84 -3.20 -6.10
N GLY A 496 -16.86 -3.90 -6.56
CA GLY A 496 -16.91 -4.41 -7.93
C GLY A 496 -16.86 -3.31 -9.00
N LEU A 497 -16.41 -3.66 -10.18
CA LEU A 497 -16.53 -2.83 -11.39
C LEU A 497 -17.85 -3.09 -12.12
N LEU A 498 -18.51 -4.20 -11.78
CA LEU A 498 -19.89 -4.52 -12.17
C LEU A 498 -20.77 -4.43 -10.92
N ASN A 499 -22.03 -4.08 -11.12
CA ASN A 499 -23.04 -4.08 -10.07
C ASN A 499 -23.54 -5.51 -9.73
N GLU A 500 -24.53 -5.63 -8.86
CA GLU A 500 -25.13 -6.90 -8.45
C GLU A 500 -25.79 -7.68 -9.61
N GLU A 501 -26.21 -7.00 -10.68
CA GLU A 501 -26.76 -7.60 -11.91
C GLU A 501 -25.68 -7.91 -12.95
N ASN A 502 -24.41 -7.79 -12.61
CA ASN A 502 -23.28 -7.90 -13.53
C ASN A 502 -23.36 -6.90 -14.69
N GLN A 503 -23.83 -5.67 -14.46
CA GLN A 503 -23.78 -4.58 -15.41
C GLN A 503 -22.59 -3.66 -15.09
N PRO A 504 -21.85 -3.17 -16.09
CA PRO A 504 -20.69 -2.32 -15.87
C PRO A 504 -21.02 -1.00 -15.20
N LYS A 505 -20.26 -0.68 -14.14
CA LYS A 505 -20.26 0.62 -13.49
C LYS A 505 -19.35 1.63 -14.23
N ARG A 506 -19.39 2.90 -13.83
CA ARG A 506 -18.56 3.97 -14.44
C ARG A 506 -17.06 3.65 -14.39
N ALA A 507 -16.59 3.01 -13.34
CA ALA A 507 -15.18 2.62 -13.19
C ALA A 507 -14.73 1.59 -14.24
N TYR A 508 -15.60 0.66 -14.66
CA TYR A 508 -15.31 -0.29 -15.73
C TYR A 508 -15.00 0.44 -17.04
N TYR A 509 -15.89 1.33 -17.46
CA TYR A 509 -15.71 2.11 -18.68
C TYR A 509 -14.50 3.06 -18.60
N ARG A 510 -14.20 3.56 -17.40
CA ARG A 510 -13.00 4.39 -17.18
C ARG A 510 -11.72 3.59 -17.44
N LEU A 511 -11.63 2.35 -16.95
CA LEU A 511 -10.48 1.47 -17.20
C LEU A 511 -10.38 1.10 -18.68
N GLN A 512 -11.49 0.81 -19.34
CA GLN A 512 -11.52 0.54 -20.78
C GLN A 512 -10.99 1.74 -21.58
N GLY A 513 -11.42 2.95 -21.23
CA GLY A 513 -10.91 4.18 -21.84
C GLY A 513 -9.40 4.40 -21.62
N LEU A 514 -8.89 4.10 -20.42
CA LEU A 514 -7.45 4.18 -20.14
C LEU A 514 -6.65 3.19 -21.00
N LYS A 515 -7.10 1.93 -21.13
CA LYS A 515 -6.46 0.95 -22.02
C LYS A 515 -6.37 1.47 -23.46
N GLN A 516 -7.46 2.01 -24.00
CA GLN A 516 -7.49 2.58 -25.35
C GLN A 516 -6.49 3.74 -25.49
N ILE A 517 -6.50 4.71 -24.55
CA ILE A 517 -5.59 5.86 -24.56
C ILE A 517 -4.11 5.41 -24.52
N TRP A 518 -3.81 4.33 -23.82
CA TRP A 518 -2.45 3.80 -23.69
C TRP A 518 -2.05 2.77 -24.74
N GLY A 519 -2.93 2.51 -25.73
CA GLY A 519 -2.67 1.56 -26.81
C GLY A 519 -2.55 0.10 -26.34
N LEU A 520 -3.31 -0.28 -25.32
CA LEU A 520 -3.31 -1.62 -24.71
C LEU A 520 -4.58 -2.43 -25.06
N SER A 521 -5.30 -2.05 -26.09
CA SER A 521 -6.54 -2.71 -26.55
C SER A 521 -6.24 -3.97 -27.34
#